data_8e11fe9a2b99f69674f8dbf1c498de9c
#
_entry.id   8e11fe9a2b99f69674f8dbf1c498de9c
#
_cell.length_a   1.000
_cell.length_b   1.000
_cell.length_c   1.000
_cell.angle_alpha   90.00
_cell.angle_beta   90.00
_cell.angle_gamma   90.00
#
_symmetry.space_group_name_H-M   'P 1'
#
loop_
_entity.id
_entity.type
_entity.pdbx_description
1 polymer ?
#
loop_
_entity_poly.entity_id
_entity_poly.type
_entity_poly.pdbx_seq_one_letter_code
_entity_poly.pdbx_strand_id
1 'polypeptide(L)'
;YNISAQKICDANPGLSASNFRIGQVIVIPNANSAELASTAAAQTPAPQTDSSKKSWKDMHKVEKKETIFSISRMYGITEDELIAANPELRKGKLKKGTFLFIPYPKESAQKSSQSPSNEQLFQENAQPSKNIQTVKVAVLLPFGGNDQQRMTEFYEGFLIAVDSLKKKGESFDIYTYDTSAGVNTILAKSEMKDMDIIFGPAHTSNISAVAGFAEKNNIRLVIPFAPKVDQVFNSPNIYQVNTPQSYLYSEVYEHFIRKFGKTNVIFMDDGTSDKSKSEFIKGMKSELKDNSIKYKQIRLTNEVTPETVIAAMDTLSENIFIPLSGERTTLTKLLPNLTMVRREHPNFNMQLFGYPEWQTYTQDFLANFYELDTYFYSSFYTNNLFPAAINFTRDYRRWYSKDMANSYPKYGMLGFDIGYFFLRGLSQWGNKLEDNLNKGGVTAIQTGFKFERVNNWGGFINRKVFFVHFSKNYELIKLDFE
;
A
#
# COMPACT_ATOMS: atom_id res chain seq x y z
N TYR A 1 11.68 15.38 -18.97
CA TYR A 1 11.90 15.50 -20.43
C TYR A 1 11.59 16.90 -20.97
N ASN A 2 10.94 17.76 -20.17
CA ASN A 2 10.57 19.14 -20.52
C ASN A 2 9.79 19.28 -21.85
N ILE A 3 8.86 18.36 -22.08
CA ILE A 3 8.03 18.24 -23.28
C ILE A 3 6.57 18.32 -22.86
N SER A 4 5.72 18.99 -23.64
CA SER A 4 4.29 19.04 -23.35
C SER A 4 3.63 17.67 -23.59
N ALA A 5 2.58 17.35 -22.83
CA ALA A 5 1.79 16.14 -22.99
C ALA A 5 1.22 16.02 -24.41
N GLN A 6 0.86 17.13 -25.06
CA GLN A 6 0.41 17.17 -26.44
C GLN A 6 1.47 16.63 -27.41
N LYS A 7 2.73 17.07 -27.30
CA LYS A 7 3.81 16.57 -28.14
C LYS A 7 4.08 15.08 -27.98
N ILE A 8 3.86 14.54 -26.76
CA ILE A 8 3.96 13.08 -26.52
C ILE A 8 2.80 12.37 -27.26
N CYS A 9 1.57 12.87 -27.16
CA CYS A 9 0.43 12.30 -27.88
C CYS A 9 0.60 12.35 -29.39
N ASP A 10 1.11 13.46 -29.92
CA ASP A 10 1.37 13.63 -31.37
C ASP A 10 2.43 12.65 -31.89
N ALA A 11 3.45 12.34 -31.07
CA ALA A 11 4.48 11.35 -31.39
C ALA A 11 4.03 9.89 -31.22
N ASN A 12 2.86 9.66 -30.65
CA ASN A 12 2.30 8.33 -30.40
C ASN A 12 0.85 8.24 -30.91
N PRO A 13 0.63 8.00 -32.21
CA PRO A 13 -0.71 7.94 -32.79
C PRO A 13 -1.62 6.97 -32.03
N GLY A 14 -2.78 7.45 -31.59
CA GLY A 14 -3.74 6.68 -30.78
C GLY A 14 -3.54 6.79 -29.29
N LEU A 15 -2.49 7.47 -28.80
CA LEU A 15 -2.33 7.79 -27.39
C LEU A 15 -3.11 9.06 -27.03
N SER A 16 -3.81 9.01 -25.90
CA SER A 16 -4.52 10.16 -25.33
C SER A 16 -4.40 10.15 -23.80
N ALA A 17 -4.73 11.26 -23.15
CA ALA A 17 -4.74 11.33 -21.69
C ALA A 17 -5.68 10.30 -21.03
N SER A 18 -6.70 9.87 -21.74
CA SER A 18 -7.71 8.90 -21.25
C SER A 18 -7.32 7.44 -21.45
N ASN A 19 -6.33 7.12 -22.31
CA ASN A 19 -5.96 5.74 -22.61
C ASN A 19 -4.51 5.40 -22.31
N PHE A 20 -3.78 6.31 -21.66
CA PHE A 20 -2.41 6.07 -21.20
C PHE A 20 -2.36 5.02 -20.09
N ARG A 21 -1.52 4.00 -20.22
CA ARG A 21 -1.44 2.86 -19.29
C ARG A 21 -0.04 2.69 -18.72
N ILE A 22 0.04 2.25 -17.47
CA ILE A 22 1.32 1.89 -16.82
C ILE A 22 1.93 0.70 -17.57
N GLY A 23 3.23 0.80 -17.87
CA GLY A 23 3.96 -0.21 -18.64
C GLY A 23 3.83 -0.07 -20.16
N GLN A 24 3.10 0.91 -20.65
CA GLN A 24 3.02 1.21 -22.08
C GLN A 24 4.31 1.88 -22.56
N VAL A 25 4.92 1.31 -23.59
CA VAL A 25 6.08 1.93 -24.26
C VAL A 25 5.59 3.07 -25.11
N ILE A 26 6.13 4.26 -24.89
CA ILE A 26 5.81 5.47 -25.65
C ILE A 26 7.06 6.10 -26.24
N VAL A 27 6.92 6.75 -27.37
CA VAL A 27 7.97 7.53 -27.98
C VAL A 27 7.97 8.93 -27.36
N ILE A 28 9.11 9.33 -26.79
CA ILE A 28 9.31 10.68 -26.27
C ILE A 28 10.13 11.47 -27.28
N PRO A 29 9.55 12.45 -28.01
CA PRO A 29 10.30 13.23 -28.97
C PRO A 29 11.32 14.13 -28.27
N ASN A 30 12.51 14.25 -28.86
CA ASN A 30 13.56 15.10 -28.31
C ASN A 30 13.17 16.58 -28.51
N ALA A 31 13.38 17.41 -27.49
CA ALA A 31 13.00 18.83 -27.52
C ALA A 31 13.66 19.64 -28.67
N ASN A 32 14.73 19.11 -29.26
CA ASN A 32 15.54 19.78 -30.30
C ASN A 32 15.30 19.27 -31.73
N SER A 33 14.34 18.38 -31.97
CA SER A 33 14.09 17.85 -33.34
C SER A 33 12.98 18.61 -34.12
N ALA A 34 13.11 19.92 -34.21
CA ALA A 34 12.22 20.72 -35.07
C ALA A 34 12.68 20.76 -36.55
N GLU A 35 13.69 20.01 -36.97
CA GLU A 35 14.31 20.20 -38.30
C GLU A 35 14.44 18.94 -39.20
N LEU A 36 13.81 17.82 -38.87
CA LEU A 36 13.92 16.59 -39.68
C LEU A 36 12.59 15.99 -40.16
N ALA A 37 11.50 16.75 -40.17
CA ALA A 37 10.19 16.27 -40.66
C ALA A 37 9.78 16.82 -42.04
N SER A 38 10.72 17.20 -42.90
CA SER A 38 10.39 17.75 -44.26
C SER A 38 11.04 17.02 -45.43
N THR A 39 11.31 15.73 -45.34
CA THR A 39 11.68 14.95 -46.55
C THR A 39 11.34 13.49 -46.39
N ALA A 40 10.09 13.11 -46.61
CA ALA A 40 9.72 11.78 -47.12
C ALA A 40 8.19 11.74 -47.43
N ALA A 41 7.79 12.52 -48.42
CA ALA A 41 6.53 12.27 -49.07
C ALA A 41 6.83 12.02 -50.56
N ALA A 42 6.95 10.76 -50.96
CA ALA A 42 6.65 10.32 -52.32
C ALA A 42 6.64 8.78 -52.45
N GLN A 43 5.46 8.29 -52.85
CA GLN A 43 5.23 7.13 -53.73
C GLN A 43 5.49 5.72 -53.21
N THR A 44 4.68 4.78 -53.31
CA THR A 44 3.45 4.28 -53.93
C THR A 44 3.48 2.76 -53.84
N PRO A 45 2.52 1.95 -54.27
CA PRO A 45 1.14 1.77 -53.91
C PRO A 45 0.91 0.44 -53.13
N ALA A 46 -0.26 0.32 -52.59
CA ALA A 46 -0.72 -0.87 -51.86
C ALA A 46 -0.75 -2.15 -52.71
N PRO A 47 -0.67 -3.30 -52.03
CA PRO A 47 -1.62 -4.36 -52.29
C PRO A 47 -2.61 -4.45 -51.16
N GLN A 48 -3.86 -4.44 -51.51
CA GLN A 48 -4.97 -4.85 -50.66
C GLN A 48 -4.71 -6.29 -50.18
N THR A 49 -4.52 -6.47 -48.88
CA THR A 49 -4.76 -7.75 -48.25
C THR A 49 -5.80 -7.55 -47.13
N ASP A 50 -6.86 -8.26 -47.35
CA ASP A 50 -8.02 -8.50 -46.53
C ASP A 50 -7.60 -8.69 -45.06
N SER A 51 -7.62 -7.64 -44.25
CA SER A 51 -7.48 -7.76 -42.83
C SER A 51 -8.86 -7.93 -42.25
N SER A 52 -9.24 -9.20 -42.01
CA SER A 52 -10.34 -9.58 -41.15
C SER A 52 -10.19 -8.83 -39.82
N LYS A 53 -11.00 -7.78 -39.62
CA LYS A 53 -11.09 -7.06 -38.33
C LYS A 53 -11.40 -8.11 -37.28
N LYS A 54 -10.48 -8.33 -36.32
CA LYS A 54 -10.77 -9.14 -35.14
C LYS A 54 -12.04 -8.61 -34.51
N SER A 55 -13.06 -9.46 -34.35
CA SER A 55 -14.35 -9.09 -33.77
C SER A 55 -14.29 -8.86 -32.25
N TRP A 56 -13.14 -8.98 -31.63
CA TRP A 56 -12.91 -8.83 -30.19
C TRP A 56 -11.63 -8.03 -29.91
N LYS A 57 -11.67 -7.36 -28.76
CA LYS A 57 -10.57 -6.55 -28.25
C LYS A 57 -9.46 -7.39 -27.60
N ASP A 58 -9.85 -8.43 -26.83
CA ASP A 58 -8.94 -9.24 -26.01
C ASP A 58 -9.51 -10.64 -25.77
N MET A 59 -8.71 -11.53 -25.21
CA MET A 59 -9.12 -12.85 -24.71
C MET A 59 -8.78 -12.99 -23.24
N HIS A 60 -9.75 -13.39 -22.43
CA HIS A 60 -9.60 -13.61 -21.00
C HIS A 60 -9.69 -15.10 -20.65
N LYS A 61 -8.69 -15.64 -19.93
CA LYS A 61 -8.69 -16.98 -19.39
C LYS A 61 -9.31 -16.97 -17.99
N VAL A 62 -10.44 -17.63 -17.84
CA VAL A 62 -11.18 -17.67 -16.57
C VAL A 62 -10.38 -18.31 -15.45
N GLU A 63 -10.20 -17.59 -14.35
CA GLU A 63 -9.52 -18.04 -13.14
C GLU A 63 -10.52 -18.56 -12.08
N LYS A 64 -9.97 -19.19 -11.01
CA LYS A 64 -10.80 -19.72 -9.92
C LYS A 64 -11.51 -18.60 -9.16
N LYS A 65 -12.82 -18.72 -8.99
CA LYS A 65 -13.72 -17.77 -8.31
C LYS A 65 -14.11 -16.52 -9.12
N GLU A 66 -13.73 -16.42 -10.37
CA GLU A 66 -14.24 -15.35 -11.21
C GLU A 66 -15.70 -15.60 -11.60
N THR A 67 -16.41 -14.51 -11.84
CA THR A 67 -17.81 -14.48 -12.25
C THR A 67 -17.94 -13.66 -13.53
N ILE A 68 -19.03 -13.85 -14.27
CA ILE A 68 -19.36 -13.01 -15.45
C ILE A 68 -19.30 -11.53 -15.05
N PHE A 69 -19.87 -11.18 -13.89
CA PHE A 69 -19.87 -9.85 -13.36
C PHE A 69 -18.45 -9.29 -13.10
N SER A 70 -17.57 -10.08 -12.44
CA SER A 70 -16.20 -9.62 -12.15
C SER A 70 -15.37 -9.42 -13.42
N ILE A 71 -15.54 -10.30 -14.41
CA ILE A 71 -14.83 -10.21 -15.69
C ILE A 71 -15.36 -9.01 -16.50
N SER A 72 -16.68 -8.83 -16.58
CA SER A 72 -17.26 -7.69 -17.30
C SER A 72 -16.78 -6.36 -16.73
N ARG A 73 -16.73 -6.23 -15.41
CA ARG A 73 -16.19 -5.03 -14.75
C ARG A 73 -14.70 -4.82 -15.01
N MET A 74 -13.91 -5.88 -15.03
CA MET A 74 -12.47 -5.81 -15.30
C MET A 74 -12.19 -5.18 -16.67
N TYR A 75 -13.04 -5.44 -17.67
CA TYR A 75 -12.87 -4.95 -19.03
C TYR A 75 -13.75 -3.73 -19.39
N GLY A 76 -14.54 -3.22 -18.42
CA GLY A 76 -15.41 -2.05 -18.63
C GLY A 76 -16.55 -2.30 -19.62
N ILE A 77 -17.07 -3.53 -19.68
CA ILE A 77 -18.18 -3.95 -20.50
C ILE A 77 -19.35 -4.42 -19.63
N THR A 78 -20.54 -4.52 -20.18
CA THR A 78 -21.70 -5.10 -19.48
C THR A 78 -21.66 -6.62 -19.52
N GLU A 79 -22.38 -7.29 -18.58
CA GLU A 79 -22.50 -8.75 -18.58
C GLU A 79 -23.16 -9.24 -19.88
N ASP A 80 -24.16 -8.50 -20.39
CA ASP A 80 -24.84 -8.82 -21.64
C ASP A 80 -23.89 -8.74 -22.86
N GLU A 81 -22.99 -7.78 -22.90
CA GLU A 81 -21.96 -7.67 -23.93
C GLU A 81 -20.97 -8.84 -23.87
N LEU A 82 -20.56 -9.24 -22.69
CA LEU A 82 -19.68 -10.39 -22.50
C LEU A 82 -20.38 -11.69 -22.93
N ILE A 83 -21.65 -11.87 -22.54
CA ILE A 83 -22.48 -13.03 -22.94
C ILE A 83 -22.76 -13.03 -24.44
N ALA A 84 -23.00 -11.87 -25.04
CA ALA A 84 -23.22 -11.74 -26.48
C ALA A 84 -21.98 -12.16 -27.29
N ALA A 85 -20.79 -11.81 -26.81
CA ALA A 85 -19.52 -12.20 -27.43
C ALA A 85 -19.16 -13.68 -27.18
N ASN A 86 -19.77 -14.33 -26.17
CA ASN A 86 -19.51 -15.71 -25.77
C ASN A 86 -20.84 -16.46 -25.60
N PRO A 87 -21.48 -16.88 -26.67
CA PRO A 87 -22.85 -17.50 -26.65
C PRO A 87 -22.95 -18.73 -25.75
N GLU A 88 -21.86 -19.43 -25.52
CA GLU A 88 -21.77 -20.58 -24.61
C GLU A 88 -22.12 -20.23 -23.15
N LEU A 89 -21.93 -18.98 -22.72
CA LEU A 89 -22.28 -18.53 -21.39
C LEU A 89 -23.80 -18.47 -21.13
N ARG A 90 -24.62 -18.42 -22.19
CA ARG A 90 -26.08 -18.41 -22.08
C ARG A 90 -26.66 -19.75 -21.53
N LYS A 91 -25.97 -20.87 -21.77
CA LYS A 91 -26.44 -22.22 -21.45
C LYS A 91 -25.57 -22.94 -20.41
N GLY A 92 -24.47 -22.34 -19.95
CA GLY A 92 -23.50 -22.99 -19.10
C GLY A 92 -22.95 -22.12 -17.98
N LYS A 93 -22.45 -22.77 -16.93
CA LYS A 93 -21.70 -22.09 -15.87
C LYS A 93 -20.30 -21.76 -16.38
N LEU A 94 -19.81 -20.59 -15.98
CA LEU A 94 -18.43 -20.18 -16.19
C LEU A 94 -17.47 -21.24 -15.64
N LYS A 95 -16.58 -21.77 -16.48
CA LYS A 95 -15.63 -22.83 -16.10
C LYS A 95 -14.21 -22.27 -16.05
N LYS A 96 -13.47 -22.58 -14.98
CA LYS A 96 -12.06 -22.26 -14.88
C LYS A 96 -11.27 -22.79 -16.06
N GLY A 97 -10.39 -21.98 -16.62
CA GLY A 97 -9.52 -22.31 -17.73
C GLY A 97 -10.13 -22.10 -19.11
N THR A 98 -11.42 -21.77 -19.22
CA THR A 98 -12.07 -21.40 -20.49
C THR A 98 -11.58 -20.03 -20.93
N PHE A 99 -11.37 -19.82 -22.23
CA PHE A 99 -11.06 -18.52 -22.81
C PHE A 99 -12.35 -17.84 -23.27
N LEU A 100 -12.54 -16.59 -22.84
CA LEU A 100 -13.65 -15.74 -23.25
C LEU A 100 -13.15 -14.65 -24.19
N PHE A 101 -13.93 -14.36 -25.21
CA PHE A 101 -13.70 -13.22 -26.10
C PHE A 101 -14.24 -11.96 -25.45
N ILE A 102 -13.41 -10.96 -25.31
CA ILE A 102 -13.77 -9.66 -24.74
C ILE A 102 -14.10 -8.70 -25.88
N PRO A 103 -15.38 -8.30 -26.05
CA PRO A 103 -15.77 -7.40 -27.13
C PRO A 103 -15.24 -5.99 -26.90
N TYR A 104 -15.22 -5.18 -27.95
CA TYR A 104 -15.05 -3.74 -27.77
C TYR A 104 -16.28 -3.19 -27.04
N PRO A 105 -16.10 -2.30 -26.03
CA PRO A 105 -17.22 -1.64 -25.38
C PRO A 105 -18.05 -0.92 -26.44
N LYS A 106 -19.36 -1.15 -26.47
CA LYS A 106 -20.26 -0.35 -27.30
C LYS A 106 -20.29 1.04 -26.70
N GLU A 107 -19.96 2.04 -27.50
CA GLU A 107 -20.23 3.42 -27.14
C GLU A 107 -21.73 3.54 -26.86
N SER A 108 -22.09 3.70 -25.59
CA SER A 108 -23.45 4.05 -25.23
C SER A 108 -23.74 5.38 -25.91
N ALA A 109 -24.75 5.40 -26.78
CA ALA A 109 -25.24 6.60 -27.43
C ALA A 109 -25.84 7.56 -26.37
N GLN A 110 -24.98 8.21 -25.61
CA GLN A 110 -25.30 9.38 -24.82
C GLN A 110 -24.79 10.59 -25.58
N LYS A 111 -25.75 11.44 -25.91
CA LYS A 111 -25.67 12.81 -26.46
C LYS A 111 -24.24 13.31 -26.67
N SER A 112 -23.93 13.67 -27.91
CA SER A 112 -22.75 14.35 -28.37
C SER A 112 -22.35 15.54 -27.47
N SER A 113 -21.63 15.27 -26.39
CA SER A 113 -20.66 16.19 -25.86
C SER A 113 -19.37 15.87 -26.63
N GLN A 114 -18.84 16.81 -27.36
CA GLN A 114 -17.54 16.72 -28.00
C GLN A 114 -16.56 16.17 -26.91
N SER A 115 -15.89 15.05 -27.18
CA SER A 115 -14.84 14.58 -26.31
C SER A 115 -13.85 15.71 -26.08
N PRO A 116 -13.52 16.07 -24.84
CA PRO A 116 -12.60 17.15 -24.57
C PRO A 116 -11.28 16.89 -25.30
N SER A 117 -10.66 17.91 -25.88
CA SER A 117 -9.35 17.78 -26.51
C SER A 117 -8.31 17.33 -25.49
N ASN A 118 -7.21 16.70 -25.92
CA ASN A 118 -6.12 16.34 -25.03
C ASN A 118 -5.62 17.55 -24.21
N GLU A 119 -5.59 18.75 -24.80
CA GLU A 119 -5.29 20.00 -24.11
C GLU A 119 -6.28 20.29 -22.98
N GLN A 120 -7.58 20.12 -23.20
CA GLN A 120 -8.60 20.30 -22.17
C GLN A 120 -8.47 19.28 -21.05
N LEU A 121 -8.23 17.99 -21.39
CA LEU A 121 -8.02 16.94 -20.37
C LEU A 121 -6.76 17.18 -19.52
N PHE A 122 -5.71 17.75 -20.10
CA PHE A 122 -4.50 18.10 -19.34
C PHE A 122 -4.63 19.44 -18.61
N GLN A 123 -5.47 20.37 -19.09
CA GLN A 123 -5.72 21.66 -18.43
C GLN A 123 -6.73 21.55 -17.29
N GLU A 124 -7.74 20.70 -17.39
CA GLU A 124 -8.71 20.46 -16.29
C GLU A 124 -8.04 19.88 -15.02
N ASN A 125 -6.91 19.18 -15.18
CA ASN A 125 -6.11 18.73 -14.04
C ASN A 125 -5.14 19.79 -13.49
N ALA A 126 -5.00 20.93 -14.16
CA ALA A 126 -4.24 22.08 -13.67
C ALA A 126 -5.17 23.03 -12.89
N GLN A 127 -5.77 22.54 -11.79
CA GLN A 127 -6.41 23.46 -10.86
C GLN A 127 -5.36 24.47 -10.35
N PRO A 128 -5.66 25.77 -10.36
CA PRO A 128 -4.75 26.75 -9.81
C PRO A 128 -4.43 26.36 -8.36
N SER A 129 -3.16 26.41 -7.99
CA SER A 129 -2.74 26.13 -6.63
C SER A 129 -3.51 27.06 -5.69
N LYS A 130 -4.56 26.54 -5.06
CA LYS A 130 -5.28 27.27 -4.03
C LYS A 130 -4.31 27.35 -2.86
N ASN A 131 -3.82 28.53 -2.59
CA ASN A 131 -3.04 28.78 -1.39
C ASN A 131 -4.02 28.62 -0.23
N ILE A 132 -4.04 27.46 0.41
CA ILE A 132 -4.94 27.18 1.52
C ILE A 132 -4.38 27.92 2.73
N GLN A 133 -4.94 29.10 3.05
CA GLN A 133 -4.53 29.89 4.21
C GLN A 133 -4.90 29.22 5.53
N THR A 134 -6.05 28.53 5.56
CA THR A 134 -6.53 27.77 6.72
C THR A 134 -7.11 26.46 6.22
N VAL A 135 -6.57 25.33 6.66
CA VAL A 135 -7.05 23.99 6.28
C VAL A 135 -8.25 23.64 7.14
N LYS A 136 -9.39 23.35 6.48
CA LYS A 136 -10.62 22.88 7.14
C LYS A 136 -10.64 21.36 7.23
N VAL A 137 -10.72 20.86 8.43
CA VAL A 137 -10.52 19.44 8.75
C VAL A 137 -11.72 18.88 9.48
N ALA A 138 -12.29 17.78 8.98
CA ALA A 138 -13.25 16.99 9.75
C ALA A 138 -12.59 15.73 10.32
N VAL A 139 -12.89 15.41 11.57
CA VAL A 139 -12.45 14.18 12.25
C VAL A 139 -13.70 13.39 12.66
N LEU A 140 -13.87 12.22 12.04
CA LEU A 140 -15.05 11.35 12.20
C LEU A 140 -14.66 10.07 12.95
N LEU A 141 -14.82 10.05 14.26
CA LEU A 141 -14.39 8.94 15.12
C LEU A 141 -15.49 8.55 16.11
N PRO A 142 -15.64 7.26 16.47
CA PRO A 142 -16.53 6.86 17.55
C PRO A 142 -15.87 7.13 18.91
N PHE A 143 -16.41 8.05 19.67
CA PHE A 143 -15.95 8.38 21.02
C PHE A 143 -16.75 7.66 22.12
N GLY A 144 -17.62 6.72 21.73
CA GLY A 144 -18.38 5.84 22.62
C GLY A 144 -18.13 4.36 22.32
N GLY A 145 -18.57 3.50 23.25
CA GLY A 145 -18.47 2.05 23.10
C GLY A 145 -17.08 1.46 23.29
N ASN A 146 -16.84 0.29 22.69
CA ASN A 146 -15.62 -0.50 22.91
C ASN A 146 -14.34 0.14 22.33
N ASP A 147 -14.50 1.02 21.35
CA ASP A 147 -13.38 1.69 20.68
C ASP A 147 -13.01 3.05 21.28
N GLN A 148 -13.77 3.51 22.28
CA GLN A 148 -13.63 4.83 22.88
C GLN A 148 -12.19 5.18 23.25
N GLN A 149 -11.51 4.34 24.01
CA GLN A 149 -10.16 4.63 24.49
C GLN A 149 -9.18 4.80 23.32
N ARG A 150 -9.21 3.89 22.34
CA ARG A 150 -8.32 3.92 21.17
C ARG A 150 -8.56 5.14 20.29
N MET A 151 -9.82 5.49 20.07
CA MET A 151 -10.18 6.64 19.25
C MET A 151 -9.88 7.97 19.94
N THR A 152 -10.07 8.02 21.25
CA THR A 152 -9.67 9.18 22.06
C THR A 152 -8.16 9.37 22.00
N GLU A 153 -7.36 8.32 22.21
CA GLU A 153 -5.90 8.41 22.13
C GLU A 153 -5.43 8.84 20.73
N PHE A 154 -6.06 8.30 19.68
CA PHE A 154 -5.77 8.73 18.31
C PHE A 154 -6.01 10.24 18.11
N TYR A 155 -7.16 10.72 18.57
CA TYR A 155 -7.53 12.12 18.47
C TYR A 155 -6.60 13.03 19.32
N GLU A 156 -6.23 12.59 20.50
CA GLU A 156 -5.27 13.30 21.37
C GLU A 156 -3.90 13.47 20.67
N GLY A 157 -3.41 12.41 20.05
CA GLY A 157 -2.18 12.47 19.24
C GLY A 157 -2.31 13.37 18.02
N PHE A 158 -3.46 13.32 17.33
CA PHE A 158 -3.77 14.21 16.22
C PHE A 158 -3.73 15.70 16.64
N LEU A 159 -4.29 16.03 17.81
CA LEU A 159 -4.26 17.41 18.33
C LEU A 159 -2.83 17.86 18.67
N ILE A 160 -1.94 17.00 19.14
CA ILE A 160 -0.53 17.32 19.33
C ILE A 160 0.15 17.62 17.98
N ALA A 161 -0.21 16.93 16.90
CA ALA A 161 0.27 17.25 15.56
C ALA A 161 -0.21 18.64 15.10
N VAL A 162 -1.48 18.96 15.30
CA VAL A 162 -2.06 20.29 15.02
C VAL A 162 -1.31 21.38 15.79
N ASP A 163 -1.10 21.20 17.11
CA ASP A 163 -0.36 22.16 17.93
C ASP A 163 1.08 22.38 17.42
N SER A 164 1.75 21.28 17.05
CA SER A 164 3.11 21.32 16.51
C SER A 164 3.20 22.12 15.21
N LEU A 165 2.18 22.01 14.34
CA LEU A 165 2.11 22.74 13.07
C LEU A 165 1.69 24.20 13.29
N LYS A 166 0.74 24.46 14.20
CA LYS A 166 0.36 25.83 14.57
C LYS A 166 1.54 26.64 15.12
N LYS A 167 2.42 26.01 15.89
CA LYS A 167 3.67 26.64 16.36
C LYS A 167 4.62 27.01 15.23
N LYS A 168 4.44 26.43 14.03
CA LYS A 168 5.19 26.77 12.80
C LYS A 168 4.48 27.83 11.94
N GLY A 169 3.36 28.35 12.39
CA GLY A 169 2.58 29.40 11.70
C GLY A 169 1.48 28.86 10.79
N GLU A 170 1.17 27.55 10.82
CA GLU A 170 0.11 26.96 10.03
C GLU A 170 -1.26 27.16 10.71
N SER A 171 -2.34 27.23 9.93
CA SER A 171 -3.70 27.50 10.42
C SER A 171 -4.67 26.37 10.07
N PHE A 172 -5.48 25.95 11.06
CA PHE A 172 -6.43 24.83 10.93
C PHE A 172 -7.76 25.13 11.62
N ASP A 173 -8.87 24.82 10.95
CA ASP A 173 -10.21 24.75 11.52
C ASP A 173 -10.59 23.28 11.68
N ILE A 174 -10.68 22.80 12.92
CA ILE A 174 -10.92 21.39 13.23
C ILE A 174 -12.38 21.18 13.66
N TYR A 175 -13.11 20.36 12.91
CA TYR A 175 -14.48 19.94 13.18
C TYR A 175 -14.48 18.47 13.59
N THR A 176 -14.77 18.19 14.84
CA THR A 176 -14.75 16.83 15.38
C THR A 176 -16.17 16.33 15.66
N TYR A 177 -16.47 15.14 15.15
CA TYR A 177 -17.80 14.54 15.29
C TYR A 177 -17.71 13.11 15.81
N ASP A 178 -18.60 12.80 16.77
CA ASP A 178 -18.78 11.44 17.27
C ASP A 178 -19.64 10.63 16.30
N THR A 179 -19.06 9.55 15.76
CA THR A 179 -19.73 8.64 14.82
C THR A 179 -20.37 7.43 15.50
N SER A 180 -20.45 7.38 16.82
CA SER A 180 -21.02 6.25 17.57
C SER A 180 -22.48 5.98 17.18
N ALA A 181 -23.25 7.04 16.83
CA ALA A 181 -24.63 6.96 16.34
C ALA A 181 -24.75 6.88 14.81
N GLY A 182 -23.63 6.73 14.07
CA GLY A 182 -23.58 6.74 12.61
C GLY A 182 -23.15 8.07 12.02
N VAL A 183 -23.04 8.14 10.68
CA VAL A 183 -22.46 9.29 9.98
C VAL A 183 -23.46 10.15 9.21
N ASN A 184 -24.67 9.67 8.92
CA ASN A 184 -25.59 10.34 8.01
C ASN A 184 -26.01 11.74 8.48
N THR A 185 -26.28 11.93 9.77
CA THR A 185 -26.61 13.23 10.35
C THR A 185 -25.45 14.21 10.34
N ILE A 186 -24.21 13.69 10.43
CA ILE A 186 -22.97 14.48 10.34
C ILE A 186 -22.78 14.96 8.90
N LEU A 187 -22.88 14.05 7.92
CA LEU A 187 -22.73 14.39 6.50
C LEU A 187 -23.81 15.35 5.98
N ALA A 188 -24.96 15.44 6.65
CA ALA A 188 -26.02 16.39 6.30
C ALA A 188 -25.73 17.83 6.75
N LYS A 189 -24.72 18.05 7.60
CA LYS A 189 -24.36 19.38 8.08
C LYS A 189 -23.77 20.23 6.96
N SER A 190 -24.14 21.51 6.92
CA SER A 190 -23.72 22.44 5.84
C SER A 190 -22.21 22.60 5.74
N GLU A 191 -21.56 22.72 6.90
CA GLU A 191 -20.11 22.92 7.01
C GLU A 191 -19.28 21.76 6.48
N MET A 192 -19.85 20.54 6.45
CA MET A 192 -19.13 19.35 5.96
C MET A 192 -18.73 19.43 4.49
N LYS A 193 -19.47 20.19 3.68
CA LYS A 193 -19.17 20.38 2.25
C LYS A 193 -17.94 21.25 1.99
N ASP A 194 -17.54 22.03 2.99
CA ASP A 194 -16.45 23.00 2.90
C ASP A 194 -15.11 22.43 3.42
N MET A 195 -15.07 21.15 3.80
CA MET A 195 -13.86 20.53 4.31
C MET A 195 -12.84 20.31 3.20
N ASP A 196 -11.58 20.52 3.50
CA ASP A 196 -10.44 20.17 2.62
C ASP A 196 -10.07 18.70 2.78
N ILE A 197 -10.25 18.15 3.99
CA ILE A 197 -9.88 16.78 4.34
C ILE A 197 -10.76 16.21 5.46
N ILE A 198 -11.06 14.93 5.36
CA ILE A 198 -11.77 14.14 6.40
C ILE A 198 -10.84 13.04 6.89
N PHE A 199 -10.69 12.88 8.21
CA PHE A 199 -10.01 11.76 8.86
C PHE A 199 -11.03 10.81 9.49
N GLY A 200 -10.99 9.55 9.11
CA GLY A 200 -11.99 8.55 9.46
C GLY A 200 -12.81 8.12 8.23
N PRO A 201 -13.91 7.42 8.42
CA PRO A 201 -14.43 6.87 9.67
C PRO A 201 -13.59 5.69 10.19
N ALA A 202 -13.77 5.34 11.47
CA ALA A 202 -13.10 4.17 12.04
C ALA A 202 -13.82 2.86 11.67
N HIS A 203 -15.15 2.87 11.64
CA HIS A 203 -15.94 1.67 11.34
C HIS A 203 -16.15 1.48 9.84
N THR A 204 -15.89 0.27 9.37
CA THR A 204 -16.00 -0.13 7.95
C THR A 204 -17.41 0.11 7.39
N SER A 205 -18.46 -0.07 8.19
CA SER A 205 -19.86 0.16 7.80
C SER A 205 -20.14 1.60 7.34
N ASN A 206 -19.38 2.58 7.82
CA ASN A 206 -19.54 3.98 7.51
C ASN A 206 -18.71 4.45 6.29
N ILE A 207 -17.77 3.63 5.81
CA ILE A 207 -16.82 4.02 4.75
C ILE A 207 -17.55 4.38 3.46
N SER A 208 -18.50 3.57 3.03
CA SER A 208 -19.21 3.80 1.76
C SER A 208 -19.96 5.14 1.74
N ALA A 209 -20.63 5.50 2.83
CA ALA A 209 -21.35 6.76 2.94
C ALA A 209 -20.41 7.97 2.94
N VAL A 210 -19.31 7.90 3.73
CA VAL A 210 -18.33 9.00 3.82
C VAL A 210 -17.55 9.12 2.51
N ALA A 211 -17.17 8.01 1.86
CA ALA A 211 -16.48 8.01 0.58
C ALA A 211 -17.33 8.65 -0.53
N GLY A 212 -18.59 8.27 -0.67
CA GLY A 212 -19.50 8.87 -1.64
C GLY A 212 -19.74 10.37 -1.39
N PHE A 213 -19.79 10.79 -0.12
CA PHE A 213 -19.88 12.21 0.23
C PHE A 213 -18.59 12.97 -0.13
N ALA A 214 -17.43 12.42 0.20
CA ALA A 214 -16.13 13.01 -0.07
C ALA A 214 -15.87 13.16 -1.57
N GLU A 215 -16.20 12.14 -2.36
CA GLU A 215 -16.09 12.16 -3.82
C GLU A 215 -16.99 13.23 -4.44
N LYS A 216 -18.27 13.27 -4.06
CA LYS A 216 -19.24 14.26 -4.56
C LYS A 216 -18.81 15.71 -4.30
N ASN A 217 -18.14 15.98 -3.19
CA ASN A 217 -17.75 17.33 -2.78
C ASN A 217 -16.24 17.60 -3.01
N ASN A 218 -15.54 16.69 -3.68
CA ASN A 218 -14.09 16.77 -3.95
C ASN A 218 -13.25 16.98 -2.68
N ILE A 219 -13.58 16.24 -1.61
CA ILE A 219 -12.92 16.30 -0.31
C ILE A 219 -11.96 15.10 -0.20
N ARG A 220 -10.77 15.31 0.33
CA ARG A 220 -9.81 14.23 0.63
C ARG A 220 -10.30 13.40 1.80
N LEU A 221 -10.22 12.07 1.68
CA LEU A 221 -10.67 11.14 2.72
C LEU A 221 -9.53 10.22 3.15
N VAL A 222 -9.03 10.43 4.35
CA VAL A 222 -8.02 9.58 4.99
C VAL A 222 -8.70 8.53 5.84
N ILE A 223 -8.48 7.25 5.53
CA ILE A 223 -9.02 6.10 6.27
C ILE A 223 -7.89 5.44 7.07
N PRO A 224 -7.80 5.70 8.40
CA PRO A 224 -6.65 5.28 9.20
C PRO A 224 -6.63 3.80 9.54
N PHE A 225 -7.81 3.19 9.78
CA PHE A 225 -7.89 1.93 10.53
C PHE A 225 -8.30 0.73 9.70
N ALA A 226 -9.20 0.90 8.72
CA ALA A 226 -9.77 -0.20 7.97
C ALA A 226 -8.72 -0.83 7.03
N PRO A 227 -8.42 -2.13 7.18
CA PRO A 227 -7.48 -2.80 6.29
C PRO A 227 -8.08 -3.12 4.92
N LYS A 228 -9.40 -3.12 4.79
CA LYS A 228 -10.11 -3.38 3.54
C LYS A 228 -11.04 -2.22 3.20
N VAL A 229 -10.71 -1.50 2.12
CA VAL A 229 -11.44 -0.34 1.62
C VAL A 229 -11.64 -0.51 0.11
N ASP A 230 -12.74 -1.17 -0.28
CA ASP A 230 -13.01 -1.44 -1.70
C ASP A 230 -13.19 -0.14 -2.51
N GLN A 231 -13.64 0.94 -1.87
CA GLN A 231 -13.83 2.26 -2.49
C GLN A 231 -12.51 2.89 -2.98
N VAL A 232 -11.36 2.51 -2.42
CA VAL A 232 -10.06 3.04 -2.86
C VAL A 232 -9.77 2.75 -4.33
N PHE A 233 -10.34 1.69 -4.89
CA PHE A 233 -10.12 1.32 -6.29
C PHE A 233 -10.89 2.18 -7.29
N ASN A 234 -11.91 2.92 -6.84
CA ASN A 234 -12.83 3.67 -7.70
C ASN A 234 -12.93 5.17 -7.35
N SER A 235 -12.37 5.61 -6.22
CA SER A 235 -12.44 7.00 -5.78
C SER A 235 -11.03 7.58 -5.60
N PRO A 236 -10.65 8.61 -6.38
CA PRO A 236 -9.31 9.19 -6.38
C PRO A 236 -8.97 9.95 -5.09
N ASN A 237 -9.97 10.29 -4.29
CA ASN A 237 -9.83 11.14 -3.10
C ASN A 237 -9.51 10.35 -1.83
N ILE A 238 -9.43 9.01 -1.91
CA ILE A 238 -9.24 8.14 -0.74
C ILE A 238 -7.77 7.86 -0.49
N TYR A 239 -7.35 7.94 0.76
CA TYR A 239 -6.03 7.56 1.26
C TYR A 239 -6.19 6.49 2.33
N GLN A 240 -5.92 5.24 1.97
CA GLN A 240 -5.95 4.11 2.90
C GLN A 240 -4.59 3.99 3.60
N VAL A 241 -4.55 4.21 4.91
CA VAL A 241 -3.31 4.15 5.71
C VAL A 241 -2.99 2.73 6.13
N ASN A 242 -3.98 2.01 6.68
CA ASN A 242 -3.82 0.62 7.10
C ASN A 242 -4.03 -0.31 5.90
N THR A 243 -2.94 -0.63 5.21
CA THR A 243 -2.96 -1.49 4.03
C THR A 243 -2.87 -2.96 4.42
N PRO A 244 -3.66 -3.87 3.81
CA PRO A 244 -3.53 -5.31 4.04
C PRO A 244 -2.09 -5.78 3.79
N GLN A 245 -1.60 -6.67 4.64
CA GLN A 245 -0.22 -7.17 4.53
C GLN A 245 0.09 -7.76 3.15
N SER A 246 -0.88 -8.43 2.52
CA SER A 246 -0.71 -9.01 1.18
C SER A 246 -0.35 -7.99 0.10
N TYR A 247 -0.78 -6.75 0.23
CA TYR A 247 -0.42 -5.67 -0.70
C TYR A 247 1.00 -5.14 -0.49
N LEU A 248 1.60 -5.46 0.66
CA LEU A 248 2.97 -5.07 1.02
C LEU A 248 4.00 -6.14 0.65
N TYR A 249 3.59 -7.35 0.29
CA TYR A 249 4.49 -8.48 0.11
C TYR A 249 5.54 -8.23 -0.98
N SER A 250 5.18 -7.59 -2.09
CA SER A 250 6.15 -7.26 -3.15
C SER A 250 7.28 -6.35 -2.65
N GLU A 251 6.94 -5.34 -1.84
CA GLU A 251 7.92 -4.45 -1.21
C GLU A 251 8.83 -5.25 -0.24
N VAL A 252 8.22 -6.15 0.56
CA VAL A 252 8.99 -7.01 1.47
C VAL A 252 9.96 -7.89 0.71
N TYR A 253 9.53 -8.49 -0.41
CA TYR A 253 10.39 -9.36 -1.22
C TYR A 253 11.55 -8.58 -1.84
N GLU A 254 11.28 -7.42 -2.41
CA GLU A 254 12.31 -6.55 -2.99
C GLU A 254 13.35 -6.17 -1.92
N HIS A 255 12.90 -5.73 -0.75
CA HIS A 255 13.79 -5.37 0.35
C HIS A 255 14.58 -6.58 0.87
N PHE A 256 13.93 -7.75 0.94
CA PHE A 256 14.58 -8.98 1.31
C PHE A 256 15.69 -9.37 0.33
N ILE A 257 15.41 -9.36 -0.98
CA ILE A 257 16.40 -9.66 -2.02
C ILE A 257 17.56 -8.67 -1.95
N ARG A 258 17.27 -7.37 -1.80
CA ARG A 258 18.30 -6.33 -1.68
C ARG A 258 19.22 -6.56 -0.49
N LYS A 259 18.69 -7.00 0.64
CA LYS A 259 19.43 -7.21 1.88
C LYS A 259 20.09 -8.58 1.96
N PHE A 260 19.36 -9.65 1.59
CA PHE A 260 19.72 -11.05 1.85
C PHE A 260 19.96 -11.87 0.58
N GLY A 261 20.00 -11.28 -0.60
CA GLY A 261 20.12 -11.99 -1.87
C GLY A 261 21.42 -12.80 -2.04
N LYS A 262 22.41 -12.59 -1.16
CA LYS A 262 23.69 -13.33 -1.15
C LYS A 262 23.81 -14.31 0.01
N THR A 263 22.77 -14.50 0.81
CA THR A 263 22.77 -15.37 1.98
C THR A 263 22.26 -16.77 1.62
N ASN A 264 22.59 -17.77 2.43
CA ASN A 264 21.97 -19.10 2.38
C ASN A 264 20.58 -19.01 3.05
N VAL A 265 19.52 -19.05 2.23
CA VAL A 265 18.13 -18.92 2.70
C VAL A 265 17.59 -20.28 3.10
N ILE A 266 17.07 -20.40 4.35
CA ILE A 266 16.59 -21.66 4.93
C ILE A 266 15.17 -21.45 5.48
N PHE A 267 14.20 -22.07 4.81
CA PHE A 267 12.82 -22.13 5.35
C PHE A 267 12.69 -23.23 6.39
N MET A 268 12.00 -22.91 7.48
CA MET A 268 11.81 -23.83 8.62
C MET A 268 10.33 -24.20 8.75
N ASP A 269 10.01 -25.49 8.52
CA ASP A 269 8.68 -26.06 8.65
C ASP A 269 8.61 -26.78 10.02
N ASP A 270 7.87 -26.23 10.96
CA ASP A 270 7.67 -26.79 12.31
C ASP A 270 6.50 -27.79 12.38
N GLY A 271 5.92 -28.14 11.22
CA GLY A 271 4.80 -29.08 11.13
C GLY A 271 3.46 -28.50 11.64
N THR A 272 3.37 -27.19 11.91
CA THR A 272 2.13 -26.55 12.35
C THR A 272 1.05 -26.61 11.26
N SER A 273 -0.21 -26.64 11.69
CA SER A 273 -1.38 -26.51 10.80
C SER A 273 -1.63 -25.07 10.36
N ASP A 274 -0.94 -24.10 10.95
CA ASP A 274 -1.08 -22.69 10.56
C ASP A 274 -0.69 -22.48 9.08
N LYS A 275 -1.60 -21.87 8.34
CA LYS A 275 -1.42 -21.53 6.92
C LYS A 275 -1.46 -20.02 6.68
N SER A 276 -1.45 -19.22 7.75
CA SER A 276 -1.59 -17.76 7.65
C SER A 276 -0.50 -17.10 6.80
N LYS A 277 0.70 -17.69 6.76
CA LYS A 277 1.85 -17.20 5.97
C LYS A 277 2.05 -17.92 4.62
N SER A 278 1.17 -18.83 4.26
CA SER A 278 1.34 -19.66 3.04
C SER A 278 1.47 -18.81 1.77
N GLU A 279 0.67 -17.76 1.64
CA GLU A 279 0.72 -16.85 0.49
C GLU A 279 2.05 -16.08 0.45
N PHE A 280 2.44 -15.53 1.59
CA PHE A 280 3.72 -14.84 1.76
C PHE A 280 4.91 -15.76 1.38
N ILE A 281 4.96 -16.96 1.95
CA ILE A 281 6.04 -17.92 1.69
C ILE A 281 6.07 -18.37 0.22
N LYS A 282 4.90 -18.59 -0.38
CA LYS A 282 4.81 -18.95 -1.80
C LYS A 282 5.36 -17.83 -2.70
N GLY A 283 4.98 -16.59 -2.42
CA GLY A 283 5.48 -15.43 -3.16
C GLY A 283 6.99 -15.22 -2.96
N MET A 284 7.48 -15.32 -1.71
CA MET A 284 8.91 -15.22 -1.41
C MET A 284 9.73 -16.26 -2.16
N LYS A 285 9.28 -17.52 -2.19
CA LYS A 285 9.97 -18.58 -2.94
C LYS A 285 9.97 -18.35 -4.45
N SER A 286 8.88 -17.80 -5.00
CA SER A 286 8.83 -17.40 -6.40
C SER A 286 9.86 -16.31 -6.69
N GLU A 287 9.88 -15.28 -5.88
CA GLU A 287 10.79 -14.14 -6.03
C GLU A 287 12.27 -14.55 -5.91
N LEU A 288 12.60 -15.42 -4.95
CA LEU A 288 13.94 -16.00 -4.84
C LEU A 288 14.34 -16.75 -6.11
N LYS A 289 13.42 -17.56 -6.67
CA LYS A 289 13.66 -18.30 -7.91
C LYS A 289 13.86 -17.38 -9.10
N ASP A 290 13.04 -16.34 -9.24
CA ASP A 290 13.10 -15.38 -10.34
C ASP A 290 14.42 -14.59 -10.30
N ASN A 291 14.97 -14.36 -9.11
CA ASN A 291 16.30 -13.77 -8.91
C ASN A 291 17.45 -14.80 -8.86
N SER A 292 17.21 -16.06 -9.23
CA SER A 292 18.21 -17.14 -9.25
C SER A 292 18.86 -17.42 -7.88
N ILE A 293 18.17 -17.11 -6.78
CA ILE A 293 18.63 -17.35 -5.42
C ILE A 293 18.15 -18.73 -4.96
N LYS A 294 19.10 -19.59 -4.62
CA LYS A 294 18.79 -20.92 -4.10
C LYS A 294 18.35 -20.84 -2.64
N TYR A 295 17.41 -21.69 -2.28
CA TYR A 295 16.97 -21.83 -0.89
C TYR A 295 16.87 -23.30 -0.51
N LYS A 296 16.95 -23.59 0.79
CA LYS A 296 16.68 -24.88 1.40
C LYS A 296 15.36 -24.83 2.18
N GLN A 297 14.76 -25.97 2.41
CA GLN A 297 13.67 -26.11 3.36
C GLN A 297 13.95 -27.31 4.24
N ILE A 298 13.92 -27.09 5.55
CA ILE A 298 14.05 -28.16 6.55
C ILE A 298 12.69 -28.34 7.23
N ARG A 299 12.34 -29.58 7.46
CA ARG A 299 11.15 -29.94 8.23
C ARG A 299 11.60 -30.37 9.62
N LEU A 300 11.07 -29.70 10.60
CA LEU A 300 11.35 -29.92 11.99
C LEU A 300 10.18 -30.73 12.55
N THR A 301 10.30 -32.05 12.55
CA THR A 301 9.35 -32.97 13.21
C THR A 301 9.54 -32.89 14.74
N ASN A 302 8.95 -33.79 15.50
CA ASN A 302 8.87 -33.74 16.97
C ASN A 302 10.22 -33.57 17.71
N GLU A 303 11.33 -33.81 17.06
CA GLU A 303 12.69 -33.59 17.57
C GLU A 303 13.46 -32.67 16.65
N VAL A 304 13.40 -31.37 16.91
CA VAL A 304 14.33 -30.41 16.31
C VAL A 304 15.65 -30.62 17.02
N THR A 305 16.65 -31.08 16.27
CA THR A 305 18.00 -31.19 16.84
C THR A 305 18.92 -30.13 16.24
N PRO A 306 19.92 -29.65 16.99
CA PRO A 306 20.93 -28.72 16.48
C PRO A 306 21.58 -29.22 15.18
N GLU A 307 21.82 -30.55 15.08
CA GLU A 307 22.45 -31.17 13.91
C GLU A 307 21.65 -30.96 12.62
N THR A 308 20.31 -31.03 12.68
CA THR A 308 19.43 -30.74 11.53
C THR A 308 19.59 -29.30 11.05
N VAL A 309 19.72 -28.37 11.96
CA VAL A 309 19.95 -26.95 11.66
C VAL A 309 21.32 -26.77 11.03
N ILE A 310 22.37 -27.33 11.64
CA ILE A 310 23.76 -27.24 11.16
C ILE A 310 23.90 -27.84 9.75
N ALA A 311 23.28 -28.99 9.48
CA ALA A 311 23.34 -29.65 8.18
C ALA A 311 22.73 -28.80 7.05
N ALA A 312 21.82 -27.89 7.37
CA ALA A 312 21.23 -26.97 6.38
C ALA A 312 22.08 -25.71 6.14
N MET A 313 22.93 -25.38 7.09
CA MET A 313 23.74 -24.16 7.04
C MET A 313 24.86 -24.23 6.00
N ASP A 314 25.33 -23.07 5.60
CA ASP A 314 26.62 -22.84 4.97
C ASP A 314 27.54 -22.20 6.02
N THR A 315 28.60 -22.89 6.38
CA THR A 315 29.52 -22.45 7.44
C THR A 315 30.45 -21.30 7.00
N LEU A 316 30.51 -21.02 5.70
CA LEU A 316 31.33 -19.95 5.13
C LEU A 316 30.54 -18.69 4.77
N SER A 317 29.20 -18.79 4.72
CA SER A 317 28.30 -17.72 4.31
C SER A 317 27.36 -17.28 5.45
N GLU A 318 26.68 -16.17 5.25
CA GLU A 318 25.56 -15.78 6.11
C GLU A 318 24.38 -16.73 5.86
N ASN A 319 23.69 -17.13 6.94
CA ASN A 319 22.53 -17.99 6.90
C ASN A 319 21.33 -17.23 7.44
N ILE A 320 20.21 -17.21 6.69
CA ILE A 320 18.97 -16.60 7.15
C ILE A 320 17.85 -17.62 7.25
N PHE A 321 17.27 -17.74 8.43
CA PHE A 321 16.21 -18.68 8.75
C PHE A 321 14.85 -18.00 8.67
N ILE A 322 13.89 -18.62 7.97
CA ILE A 322 12.53 -18.10 7.78
C ILE A 322 11.52 -19.17 8.21
N PRO A 323 10.89 -19.05 9.38
CA PRO A 323 9.81 -19.95 9.78
C PRO A 323 8.62 -19.87 8.84
N LEU A 324 7.94 -20.99 8.57
CA LEU A 324 6.73 -21.02 7.73
C LEU A 324 5.48 -20.48 8.45
N SER A 325 5.55 -20.24 9.75
CA SER A 325 4.49 -19.63 10.57
C SER A 325 5.07 -18.51 11.42
N GLY A 326 4.25 -17.47 11.63
CA GLY A 326 4.57 -16.33 12.50
C GLY A 326 4.12 -16.51 13.95
N GLU A 327 3.50 -17.63 14.29
CA GLU A 327 2.90 -17.84 15.61
C GLU A 327 3.93 -17.97 16.73
N ARG A 328 3.49 -17.57 17.94
CA ARG A 328 4.28 -17.70 19.17
C ARG A 328 4.70 -19.14 19.44
N THR A 329 3.82 -20.11 19.18
CA THR A 329 4.09 -21.54 19.33
C THR A 329 5.23 -22.03 18.45
N THR A 330 5.32 -21.53 17.22
CA THR A 330 6.43 -21.79 16.31
C THR A 330 7.75 -21.27 16.89
N LEU A 331 7.79 -20.04 17.37
CA LEU A 331 8.99 -19.48 18.01
C LEU A 331 9.41 -20.28 19.23
N THR A 332 8.46 -20.70 20.07
CA THR A 332 8.76 -21.53 21.26
C THR A 332 9.44 -22.85 20.91
N LYS A 333 9.11 -23.44 19.75
CA LYS A 333 9.75 -24.68 19.26
C LYS A 333 11.13 -24.43 18.63
N LEU A 334 11.26 -23.34 17.87
CA LEU A 334 12.44 -23.11 17.02
C LEU A 334 13.58 -22.42 17.75
N LEU A 335 13.27 -21.39 18.57
CA LEU A 335 14.29 -20.54 19.17
C LEU A 335 15.27 -21.28 20.07
N PRO A 336 14.89 -22.26 20.93
CA PRO A 336 15.85 -22.99 21.75
C PRO A 336 16.95 -23.65 20.95
N ASN A 337 16.60 -24.30 19.82
CA ASN A 337 17.57 -24.99 18.97
C ASN A 337 18.48 -24.02 18.19
N LEU A 338 17.89 -22.94 17.65
CA LEU A 338 18.66 -21.92 16.96
C LEU A 338 19.66 -21.23 17.90
N THR A 339 19.23 -20.88 19.11
CA THR A 339 20.10 -20.26 20.12
C THR A 339 21.17 -21.23 20.63
N MET A 340 20.84 -22.52 20.74
CA MET A 340 21.82 -23.56 21.10
C MET A 340 22.94 -23.66 20.06
N VAL A 341 22.57 -23.78 18.78
CA VAL A 341 23.52 -23.77 17.65
C VAL A 341 24.36 -22.48 17.65
N ARG A 342 23.73 -21.33 17.89
CA ARG A 342 24.44 -20.05 17.94
C ARG A 342 25.50 -20.01 19.04
N ARG A 343 25.22 -20.59 20.23
CA ARG A 343 26.14 -20.60 21.36
C ARG A 343 27.27 -21.61 21.20
N GLU A 344 26.96 -22.78 20.65
CA GLU A 344 27.96 -23.82 20.40
C GLU A 344 28.87 -23.47 19.21
N HIS A 345 28.35 -22.71 18.24
CA HIS A 345 29.08 -22.33 17.04
C HIS A 345 29.07 -20.79 16.84
N PRO A 346 29.76 -20.03 17.70
CA PRO A 346 29.71 -18.56 17.65
C PRO A 346 30.26 -17.95 16.34
N ASN A 347 31.06 -18.72 15.60
CA ASN A 347 31.61 -18.31 14.31
C ASN A 347 30.62 -18.45 13.13
N PHE A 348 29.49 -19.15 13.33
CA PHE A 348 28.49 -19.26 12.28
C PHE A 348 27.67 -17.99 12.22
N ASN A 349 27.53 -17.42 11.02
CA ASN A 349 26.69 -16.26 10.79
C ASN A 349 25.25 -16.73 10.64
N MET A 350 24.44 -16.47 11.65
CA MET A 350 23.04 -16.86 11.71
C MET A 350 22.16 -15.61 11.91
N GLN A 351 21.10 -15.54 11.12
CA GLN A 351 20.09 -14.48 11.19
C GLN A 351 18.70 -15.10 11.12
N LEU A 352 17.74 -14.48 11.75
CA LEU A 352 16.34 -14.90 11.75
C LEU A 352 15.50 -13.83 11.04
N PHE A 353 14.62 -14.23 10.13
CA PHE A 353 13.69 -13.32 9.48
C PHE A 353 12.25 -13.74 9.73
N GLY A 354 11.41 -12.80 10.15
CA GLY A 354 10.04 -13.10 10.53
C GLY A 354 9.04 -12.02 10.19
N TYR A 355 8.02 -11.89 11.01
CA TYR A 355 6.73 -11.30 10.69
C TYR A 355 6.36 -10.15 11.63
N PRO A 356 5.46 -9.24 11.18
CA PRO A 356 5.08 -8.05 11.95
C PRO A 356 4.56 -8.33 13.35
N GLU A 357 3.87 -9.46 13.57
CA GLU A 357 3.34 -9.86 14.87
C GLU A 357 4.42 -10.12 15.92
N TRP A 358 5.67 -10.39 15.52
CA TRP A 358 6.77 -10.65 16.46
C TRP A 358 7.09 -9.46 17.37
N GLN A 359 6.77 -8.26 16.94
CA GLN A 359 6.90 -7.09 17.82
C GLN A 359 6.02 -7.18 19.08
N THR A 360 4.94 -7.99 19.04
CA THR A 360 4.09 -8.24 20.22
C THR A 360 4.63 -9.34 21.13
N TYR A 361 5.62 -10.10 20.68
CA TYR A 361 6.23 -11.20 21.42
C TYR A 361 7.56 -10.84 22.10
N THR A 362 7.94 -9.57 22.05
CA THR A 362 9.22 -9.11 22.60
C THR A 362 9.34 -9.33 24.11
N GLN A 363 8.23 -9.36 24.87
CA GLN A 363 8.29 -9.68 26.31
C GLN A 363 8.85 -11.08 26.58
N ASP A 364 8.59 -12.04 25.70
CA ASP A 364 8.97 -13.43 25.87
C ASP A 364 10.31 -13.77 25.18
N PHE A 365 10.58 -13.18 24.03
CA PHE A 365 11.66 -13.61 23.14
C PHE A 365 12.70 -12.53 22.85
N LEU A 366 12.71 -11.42 23.57
CA LEU A 366 13.62 -10.30 23.31
C LEU A 366 15.09 -10.73 23.27
N ALA A 367 15.51 -11.52 24.26
CA ALA A 367 16.88 -12.02 24.35
C ALA A 367 17.25 -12.89 23.12
N ASN A 368 16.34 -13.79 22.73
CA ASN A 368 16.54 -14.64 21.56
C ASN A 368 16.60 -13.83 20.27
N PHE A 369 15.78 -12.79 20.15
CA PHE A 369 15.80 -11.92 18.97
C PHE A 369 17.15 -11.21 18.81
N TYR A 370 17.71 -10.69 19.87
CA TYR A 370 19.06 -10.09 19.84
C TYR A 370 20.13 -11.13 19.55
N GLU A 371 20.09 -12.29 20.22
CA GLU A 371 21.08 -13.35 20.06
C GLU A 371 21.13 -13.91 18.64
N LEU A 372 19.97 -14.00 17.97
CA LEU A 372 19.81 -14.53 16.61
C LEU A 372 19.86 -13.44 15.52
N ASP A 373 20.26 -12.22 15.85
CA ASP A 373 20.37 -11.13 14.87
C ASP A 373 19.10 -11.02 14.01
N THR A 374 17.95 -10.84 14.69
CA THR A 374 16.62 -11.05 14.12
C THR A 374 16.10 -9.85 13.36
N TYR A 375 15.52 -10.11 12.20
CA TYR A 375 14.80 -9.16 11.38
C TYR A 375 13.32 -9.53 11.29
N PHE A 376 12.44 -8.54 11.22
CA PHE A 376 11.08 -8.72 10.76
C PHE A 376 10.62 -7.49 9.98
N TYR A 377 9.69 -7.68 9.03
CA TYR A 377 9.12 -6.56 8.30
C TYR A 377 7.95 -5.94 9.05
N SER A 378 7.74 -4.63 8.88
CA SER A 378 6.59 -3.94 9.44
C SER A 378 6.29 -2.64 8.68
N SER A 379 5.03 -2.18 8.75
CA SER A 379 4.61 -0.85 8.30
C SER A 379 4.57 0.18 9.44
N PHE A 380 4.70 -0.26 10.69
CA PHE A 380 4.79 0.59 11.87
C PHE A 380 5.67 -0.04 12.93
N TYR A 381 6.47 0.78 13.59
CA TYR A 381 7.32 0.35 14.68
C TYR A 381 7.80 1.55 15.50
N THR A 382 7.74 1.43 16.81
CA THR A 382 8.20 2.47 17.73
C THR A 382 9.43 1.98 18.49
N ASN A 383 10.53 2.69 18.35
CA ASN A 383 11.63 2.59 19.31
C ASN A 383 11.47 3.68 20.37
N ASN A 384 11.10 3.28 21.58
CA ASN A 384 10.90 4.17 22.72
C ASN A 384 12.17 4.92 23.17
N LEU A 385 13.33 4.56 22.65
CA LEU A 385 14.60 5.24 22.90
C LEU A 385 14.90 6.36 21.90
N PHE A 386 14.15 6.45 20.81
CA PHE A 386 14.34 7.53 19.85
C PHE A 386 13.86 8.88 20.41
N PRO A 387 14.63 9.96 20.18
CA PRO A 387 14.27 11.30 20.67
C PRO A 387 12.85 11.74 20.31
N ALA A 388 12.39 11.40 19.08
CA ALA A 388 11.04 11.72 18.64
C ALA A 388 9.96 11.01 19.48
N ALA A 389 10.15 9.72 19.80
CA ALA A 389 9.20 8.95 20.61
C ALA A 389 9.23 9.43 22.08
N ILE A 390 10.42 9.73 22.63
CA ILE A 390 10.59 10.28 23.97
C ILE A 390 9.89 11.63 24.08
N ASN A 391 10.16 12.55 23.14
CA ASN A 391 9.56 13.87 23.13
C ASN A 391 8.04 13.80 23.00
N PHE A 392 7.53 13.00 22.09
CA PHE A 392 6.09 12.80 21.94
C PHE A 392 5.43 12.27 23.22
N THR A 393 6.02 11.23 23.83
CA THR A 393 5.51 10.65 25.09
C THR A 393 5.50 11.65 26.23
N ARG A 394 6.57 12.48 26.35
CA ARG A 394 6.63 13.55 27.34
C ARG A 394 5.54 14.60 27.07
N ASP A 395 5.35 15.03 25.83
CA ASP A 395 4.37 16.03 25.47
C ASP A 395 2.95 15.50 25.65
N TYR A 396 2.70 14.22 25.31
CA TYR A 396 1.43 13.56 25.56
C TYR A 396 1.07 13.55 27.06
N ARG A 397 2.00 13.15 27.93
CA ARG A 397 1.82 13.19 29.39
C ARG A 397 1.55 14.62 29.89
N ARG A 398 2.25 15.59 29.34
CA ARG A 398 2.07 17.01 29.73
C ARG A 398 0.68 17.53 29.37
N TRP A 399 0.15 17.13 28.20
CA TRP A 399 -1.16 17.59 27.73
C TRP A 399 -2.30 16.89 28.41
N TYR A 400 -2.21 15.57 28.61
CA TYR A 400 -3.36 14.75 29.01
C TYR A 400 -3.21 14.14 30.41
N SER A 401 -2.08 14.36 31.11
CA SER A 401 -1.80 13.86 32.46
C SER A 401 -1.98 12.35 32.61
N LYS A 402 -1.73 11.60 31.53
CA LYS A 402 -1.83 10.12 31.48
C LYS A 402 -0.84 9.53 30.48
N ASP A 403 -0.62 8.24 30.59
CA ASP A 403 0.11 7.46 29.60
C ASP A 403 -0.83 6.93 28.51
N MET A 404 -0.26 6.69 27.30
CA MET A 404 -0.96 5.95 26.26
C MET A 404 -1.13 4.48 26.67
N ALA A 405 -2.21 3.83 26.23
CA ALA A 405 -2.42 2.40 26.42
C ALA A 405 -1.25 1.58 25.85
N ASN A 406 -1.02 0.42 26.47
CA ASN A 406 -0.05 -0.53 25.95
C ASN A 406 -0.67 -1.35 24.82
N SER A 407 -0.85 -0.72 23.66
CA SER A 407 -1.41 -1.30 22.45
C SER A 407 -0.42 -1.29 21.29
N TYR A 408 -0.68 -2.12 20.29
CA TYR A 408 0.01 -2.12 19.01
C TYR A 408 -1.00 -1.98 17.88
N PRO A 409 -0.89 -0.92 17.05
CA PRO A 409 -0.04 0.27 17.21
C PRO A 409 -0.41 1.10 18.46
N LYS A 410 0.44 2.04 18.88
CA LYS A 410 0.08 3.08 19.85
C LYS A 410 -0.77 4.13 19.14
N TYR A 411 -2.03 4.24 19.54
CA TYR A 411 -3.01 5.07 18.81
C TYR A 411 -2.70 6.55 18.87
N GLY A 412 -2.16 7.06 19.98
CA GLY A 412 -1.71 8.46 20.06
C GLY A 412 -0.59 8.78 19.07
N MET A 413 0.41 7.91 18.93
CA MET A 413 1.46 8.10 17.93
C MET A 413 0.94 7.98 16.49
N LEU A 414 0.00 7.05 16.24
CA LEU A 414 -0.64 6.91 14.94
C LEU A 414 -1.43 8.19 14.55
N GLY A 415 -2.17 8.75 15.50
CA GLY A 415 -2.91 10.00 15.30
C GLY A 415 -1.98 11.17 15.00
N PHE A 416 -0.86 11.27 15.72
CA PHE A 416 0.16 12.27 15.46
C PHE A 416 0.77 12.12 14.06
N ASP A 417 1.25 10.92 13.71
CA ASP A 417 1.93 10.67 12.44
C ASP A 417 1.01 10.99 11.26
N ILE A 418 -0.24 10.50 11.29
CA ILE A 418 -1.23 10.73 10.23
C ILE A 418 -1.60 12.22 10.15
N GLY A 419 -1.92 12.83 11.28
CA GLY A 419 -2.28 14.25 11.35
C GLY A 419 -1.14 15.13 10.83
N TYR A 420 0.07 14.90 11.32
CA TYR A 420 1.24 15.70 10.93
C TYR A 420 1.55 15.54 9.43
N PHE A 421 1.51 14.32 8.89
CA PHE A 421 1.79 14.05 7.48
C PHE A 421 0.82 14.79 6.55
N PHE A 422 -0.49 14.58 6.72
CA PHE A 422 -1.48 15.15 5.82
C PHE A 422 -1.68 16.65 6.01
N LEU A 423 -1.72 17.14 7.25
CA LEU A 423 -1.94 18.56 7.53
C LEU A 423 -0.75 19.41 7.06
N ARG A 424 0.48 18.99 7.36
CA ARG A 424 1.67 19.64 6.82
C ARG A 424 1.69 19.63 5.30
N GLY A 425 1.36 18.47 4.71
CA GLY A 425 1.31 18.34 3.25
C GLY A 425 0.31 19.30 2.62
N LEU A 426 -0.90 19.43 3.18
CA LEU A 426 -1.91 20.36 2.68
C LEU A 426 -1.51 21.82 2.86
N SER A 427 -0.94 22.18 4.02
CA SER A 427 -0.46 23.54 4.24
C SER A 427 0.67 23.91 3.28
N GLN A 428 1.56 22.97 2.98
CA GLN A 428 2.72 23.21 2.13
C GLN A 428 2.40 23.19 0.64
N TRP A 429 1.55 22.26 0.18
CA TRP A 429 1.32 22.00 -1.25
C TRP A 429 -0.11 22.24 -1.71
N GLY A 430 -1.05 22.43 -0.79
CA GLY A 430 -2.46 22.67 -1.13
C GLY A 430 -3.03 21.61 -2.07
N ASN A 431 -3.56 22.03 -3.21
CA ASN A 431 -4.12 21.14 -4.21
C ASN A 431 -3.09 20.27 -4.97
N LYS A 432 -1.78 20.50 -4.75
CA LYS A 432 -0.69 19.68 -5.31
C LYS A 432 -0.18 18.63 -4.33
N LEU A 433 -0.95 18.32 -3.29
CA LEU A 433 -0.57 17.32 -2.28
C LEU A 433 -0.26 15.97 -2.95
N GLU A 434 -1.07 15.55 -3.90
CA GLU A 434 -0.98 14.24 -4.56
C GLU A 434 0.34 14.06 -5.32
N ASP A 435 0.86 15.11 -5.94
CA ASP A 435 2.13 15.09 -6.69
C ASP A 435 3.36 15.10 -5.76
N ASN A 436 3.14 15.33 -4.46
CA ASN A 436 4.21 15.55 -3.49
C ASN A 436 4.13 14.61 -2.27
N LEU A 437 3.20 13.67 -2.24
CA LEU A 437 2.98 12.77 -1.09
C LEU A 437 4.27 12.08 -0.59
N ASN A 438 5.16 11.72 -1.49
CA ASN A 438 6.38 10.98 -1.16
C ASN A 438 7.65 11.88 -1.11
N LYS A 439 7.50 13.20 -1.31
CA LYS A 439 8.63 14.15 -1.32
C LYS A 439 8.89 14.84 0.03
N GLY A 440 7.98 14.70 0.97
CA GLY A 440 7.90 15.54 2.16
C GLY A 440 8.89 15.24 3.29
N GLY A 441 9.66 14.17 3.23
CA GLY A 441 10.70 13.85 4.24
C GLY A 441 10.20 13.90 5.70
N VAL A 442 8.94 13.52 5.97
CA VAL A 442 8.40 13.53 7.33
C VAL A 442 8.89 12.29 8.06
N THR A 443 9.74 12.48 9.05
CA THR A 443 10.12 11.39 9.95
C THR A 443 8.97 11.10 10.89
N ALA A 444 8.27 10.02 10.64
CA ALA A 444 7.20 9.54 11.50
C ALA A 444 7.78 8.95 12.80
N ILE A 445 7.01 9.04 13.89
CA ILE A 445 7.37 8.44 15.18
C ILE A 445 7.24 6.93 15.11
N GLN A 446 6.14 6.45 14.54
CA GLN A 446 5.75 5.05 14.50
C GLN A 446 5.45 4.57 13.08
N THR A 447 4.61 5.29 12.33
CA THR A 447 4.03 4.83 11.06
C THR A 447 4.72 5.50 9.88
N GLY A 448 5.39 4.70 9.03
CA GLY A 448 5.96 5.20 7.79
C GLY A 448 4.90 5.43 6.72
N PHE A 449 5.17 6.35 5.77
CA PHE A 449 4.27 6.65 4.66
C PHE A 449 5.00 6.57 3.33
N LYS A 450 4.40 5.82 2.40
CA LYS A 450 4.72 5.75 0.98
C LYS A 450 3.40 5.51 0.25
N PHE A 451 2.74 6.57 -0.15
CA PHE A 451 1.45 6.46 -0.82
C PHE A 451 1.63 6.23 -2.31
N GLU A 452 1.02 5.16 -2.80
CA GLU A 452 0.97 4.84 -4.21
C GLU A 452 -0.49 4.76 -4.67
N ARG A 453 -0.76 5.30 -5.85
CA ARG A 453 -2.09 5.24 -6.47
C ARG A 453 -2.38 3.81 -6.91
N VAL A 454 -3.56 3.29 -6.57
CA VAL A 454 -3.92 1.89 -6.88
C VAL A 454 -4.14 1.65 -8.38
N ASN A 455 -4.64 2.65 -9.09
CA ASN A 455 -4.84 2.66 -10.55
C ASN A 455 -5.14 4.11 -11.00
N ASN A 456 -5.37 4.34 -12.29
CA ASN A 456 -5.59 5.68 -12.85
C ASN A 456 -6.83 6.40 -12.29
N TRP A 457 -7.81 5.70 -11.75
CA TRP A 457 -9.09 6.22 -11.29
C TRP A 457 -9.27 6.10 -9.77
N GLY A 458 -8.43 5.32 -9.14
CA GLY A 458 -8.50 5.03 -7.72
C GLY A 458 -7.73 6.01 -6.86
N GLY A 459 -7.85 5.81 -5.56
CA GLY A 459 -7.13 6.53 -4.53
C GLY A 459 -5.74 5.97 -4.26
N PHE A 460 -5.29 6.15 -3.04
CA PHE A 460 -3.94 5.83 -2.63
C PHE A 460 -3.93 4.81 -1.51
N ILE A 461 -2.98 3.89 -1.54
CA ILE A 461 -2.68 2.97 -0.45
C ILE A 461 -1.27 3.24 0.08
N ASN A 462 -1.10 3.10 1.37
CA ASN A 462 0.22 3.21 2.00
C ASN A 462 0.99 1.90 1.79
N ARG A 463 2.09 1.95 1.07
CA ARG A 463 2.96 0.79 0.78
C ARG A 463 4.27 0.81 1.55
N LYS A 464 4.42 1.71 2.53
CA LYS A 464 5.65 1.80 3.30
C LYS A 464 5.89 0.53 4.11
N VAL A 465 7.04 -0.07 3.86
CA VAL A 465 7.59 -1.20 4.61
C VAL A 465 9.02 -0.87 5.01
N PHE A 466 9.41 -1.30 6.18
CA PHE A 466 10.78 -1.28 6.66
C PHE A 466 11.09 -2.58 7.41
N PHE A 467 12.35 -2.85 7.64
CA PHE A 467 12.75 -3.95 8.49
C PHE A 467 13.14 -3.42 9.87
N VAL A 468 12.68 -4.11 10.89
CA VAL A 468 13.12 -3.93 12.27
C VAL A 468 14.18 -4.98 12.54
N HIS A 469 15.34 -4.54 13.01
CA HIS A 469 16.50 -5.39 13.24
C HIS A 469 16.92 -5.35 14.73
N PHE A 470 16.82 -6.47 15.39
CA PHE A 470 17.40 -6.72 16.70
C PHE A 470 18.82 -7.23 16.51
N SER A 471 19.77 -6.30 16.54
CA SER A 471 21.18 -6.58 16.29
C SER A 471 21.82 -7.35 17.44
N LYS A 472 22.74 -8.28 17.14
CA LYS A 472 23.55 -8.98 18.12
C LYS A 472 24.37 -8.06 19.07
N ASN A 473 24.49 -6.78 18.73
CA ASN A 473 25.10 -5.75 19.59
C ASN A 473 24.07 -5.10 20.54
N TYR A 474 22.88 -5.68 20.69
CA TYR A 474 21.75 -5.15 21.49
C TYR A 474 21.24 -3.79 21.01
N GLU A 475 21.41 -3.50 19.73
CA GLU A 475 20.86 -2.32 19.11
C GLU A 475 19.54 -2.67 18.39
N LEU A 476 18.61 -1.74 18.44
CA LEU A 476 17.34 -1.84 17.75
C LEU A 476 17.33 -0.86 16.59
N ILE A 477 17.41 -1.38 15.39
CA ILE A 477 17.64 -0.60 14.18
C ILE A 477 16.40 -0.68 13.28
N LYS A 478 15.93 0.46 12.80
CA LYS A 478 14.93 0.55 11.73
C LYS A 478 15.67 0.71 10.40
N LEU A 479 15.57 -0.31 9.55
CA LEU A 479 16.11 -0.27 8.19
C LEU A 479 15.01 0.21 7.25
N ASP A 480 15.22 1.38 6.70
CA ASP A 480 14.36 1.99 5.69
C ASP A 480 15.02 1.82 4.31
N PHE A 481 14.26 1.28 3.36
CA PHE A 481 14.72 1.07 1.99
C PHE A 481 14.04 2.14 1.12
N GLU A 482 14.74 3.20 0.84
CA GLU A 482 14.34 4.26 -0.10
C GLU A 482 14.79 3.95 -1.53
#